data_72f8a41a0e53c8160360d1cc431c6049
#
_entry.id   72f8a41a0e53c8160360d1cc431c6049
#
_cell.length_a   1.000
_cell.length_b   1.000
_cell.length_c   1.000
_cell.angle_alpha   90.00
_cell.angle_beta   90.00
_cell.angle_gamma   90.00
#
_symmetry.space_group_name_H-M   'P 1'
#
loop_
_entity.id
_entity.type
_entity.pdbx_description
1 polymer ?
#
loop_
_entity_poly.entity_id
_entity_poly.type
_entity_poly.pdbx_seq_one_letter_code
_entity_poly.pdbx_strand_id
1 'polypeptide(L)'
;MLSVVVIDDELLALNLLSYLLDNFTSVQLKVVGKAMNLADGIELIKRTSPDLVFLDIEMPDGNGMEIFDHQFSQKTKIVLVTGHDHYAIDAINKSVAGYLLKPV
;
A
#
# COMPACT_ATOMS: atom_id res chain seq x y z
N MET A 1 4.02 -15.41 -9.31
CA MET A 1 4.62 -14.31 -8.51
C MET A 1 3.64 -13.14 -8.48
N LEU A 2 3.36 -12.62 -7.29
CA LEU A 2 2.48 -11.47 -7.13
C LEU A 2 3.27 -10.18 -7.25
N SER A 3 2.74 -9.20 -7.97
CA SER A 3 3.34 -7.87 -8.09
C SER A 3 2.84 -6.96 -6.97
N VAL A 4 3.74 -6.16 -6.41
CA VAL A 4 3.46 -5.32 -5.24
C VAL A 4 3.92 -3.89 -5.50
N VAL A 5 3.09 -2.93 -5.09
CA VAL A 5 3.46 -1.51 -5.02
C VAL A 5 3.44 -1.10 -3.55
N VAL A 6 4.44 -0.34 -3.13
CA VAL A 6 4.57 0.17 -1.76
C VAL A 6 4.49 1.70 -1.80
N ILE A 7 3.58 2.27 -1.02
CA ILE A 7 3.37 3.73 -0.95
C ILE A 7 3.51 4.18 0.49
N ASP A 8 4.56 4.94 0.79
CA ASP A 8 4.84 5.47 2.12
C ASP A 8 5.74 6.70 1.97
N ASP A 9 5.46 7.78 2.70
CA ASP A 9 6.25 9.01 2.62
C ASP A 9 7.56 8.95 3.41
N GLU A 10 7.74 7.92 4.23
CA GLU A 10 8.98 7.72 4.98
C GLU A 10 9.90 6.77 4.23
N LEU A 11 11.03 7.27 3.75
CA LEU A 11 11.96 6.48 2.94
C LEU A 11 12.44 5.22 3.66
N LEU A 12 12.73 5.32 4.97
CA LEU A 12 13.19 4.17 5.74
C LEU A 12 12.11 3.09 5.84
N ALA A 13 10.86 3.49 6.10
CA ALA A 13 9.75 2.56 6.16
C ALA A 13 9.50 1.91 4.80
N LEU A 14 9.55 2.69 3.73
CA LEU A 14 9.38 2.22 2.37
C LEU A 14 10.42 1.15 2.01
N ASN A 15 11.69 1.43 2.31
CA ASN A 15 12.78 0.52 2.01
C ASN A 15 12.74 -0.74 2.88
N LEU A 16 12.42 -0.59 4.16
CA LEU A 16 12.33 -1.73 5.07
C LEU A 16 11.21 -2.68 4.65
N LEU A 17 10.02 -2.14 4.38
CA LEU A 17 8.89 -2.97 3.99
C LEU A 17 9.19 -3.69 2.66
N SER A 18 9.78 -2.98 1.70
CA SER A 18 10.17 -3.58 0.42
C SER A 18 11.17 -4.72 0.61
N TYR A 19 12.16 -4.52 1.48
CA TYR A 19 13.14 -5.54 1.79
C TYR A 19 12.49 -6.77 2.43
N LEU A 20 11.59 -6.55 3.39
CA LEU A 20 10.91 -7.66 4.07
C LEU A 20 10.02 -8.45 3.11
N LEU A 21 9.32 -7.77 2.22
CA LEU A 21 8.47 -8.43 1.24
C LEU A 21 9.28 -9.25 0.24
N ASP A 22 10.46 -8.77 -0.15
CA ASP A 22 11.30 -9.47 -1.10
C ASP A 22 12.03 -10.67 -0.49
N ASN A 23 12.28 -10.67 0.83
CA ASN A 23 13.21 -11.63 1.44
C ASN A 23 12.59 -12.56 2.48
N PHE A 24 11.43 -12.22 3.07
CA PHE A 24 10.92 -12.93 4.24
C PHE A 24 9.48 -13.39 4.12
N THR A 25 8.97 -13.55 2.90
CA THR A 25 7.63 -14.11 2.71
C THR A 25 7.71 -15.52 2.14
N SER A 26 6.73 -16.35 2.52
CA SER A 26 6.59 -17.69 1.95
C SER A 26 5.95 -17.67 0.56
N VAL A 27 5.26 -16.58 0.23
CA VAL A 27 4.67 -16.36 -1.10
C VAL A 27 5.66 -15.53 -1.92
N GLN A 28 5.83 -15.88 -3.19
CA GLN A 28 6.72 -15.11 -4.06
C GLN A 28 6.07 -13.77 -4.42
N LEU A 29 6.68 -12.70 -3.91
CA LEU A 29 6.25 -11.32 -4.16
C LEU A 29 7.39 -10.58 -4.86
N LYS A 30 7.01 -9.67 -5.77
CA LYS A 30 7.98 -8.80 -6.42
C LYS A 30 7.50 -7.36 -6.29
N VAL A 31 8.30 -6.51 -5.65
CA VAL A 31 8.02 -5.08 -5.58
C VAL A 31 8.32 -4.46 -6.95
N VAL A 32 7.26 -4.04 -7.65
CA VAL A 32 7.38 -3.47 -9.00
C VAL A 32 7.44 -1.96 -8.99
N GLY A 33 7.17 -1.32 -7.85
CA GLY A 33 7.28 0.13 -7.74
C GLY A 33 7.08 0.62 -6.31
N LYS A 34 7.60 1.81 -6.06
CA LYS A 34 7.51 2.50 -4.79
C LYS A 34 7.12 3.94 -5.04
N ALA A 35 6.32 4.53 -4.16
CA ALA A 35 5.96 5.94 -4.23
C ALA A 35 5.98 6.54 -2.84
N MET A 36 6.31 7.83 -2.75
CA MET A 36 6.42 8.55 -1.49
C MET A 36 5.31 9.59 -1.30
N ASN A 37 4.36 9.65 -2.21
CA ASN A 37 3.19 10.50 -2.08
C ASN A 37 2.00 9.84 -2.77
N LEU A 38 0.81 10.36 -2.47
CA LEU A 38 -0.43 9.75 -2.93
C LEU A 38 -0.59 9.85 -4.46
N ALA A 39 -0.30 11.02 -5.03
CA ALA A 39 -0.46 11.23 -6.47
C ALA A 39 0.40 10.28 -7.30
N ASP A 40 1.68 10.15 -6.94
CA ASP A 40 2.59 9.23 -7.61
C ASP A 40 2.16 7.77 -7.40
N GLY A 41 1.67 7.46 -6.21
CA GLY A 41 1.18 6.11 -5.90
C GLY A 41 -0.01 5.72 -6.75
N ILE A 42 -0.98 6.61 -6.91
CA ILE A 42 -2.17 6.36 -7.73
C ILE A 42 -1.76 6.14 -9.19
N GLU A 43 -0.89 6.99 -9.72
CA GLU A 43 -0.40 6.84 -11.09
C GLU A 43 0.32 5.50 -11.28
N LEU A 44 1.16 5.14 -10.32
CA LEU A 44 1.91 3.89 -10.35
C LEU A 44 0.97 2.67 -10.35
N ILE A 45 -0.07 2.68 -9.54
CA ILE A 45 -1.06 1.61 -9.51
C ILE A 45 -1.76 1.49 -10.87
N LYS A 46 -2.17 2.61 -11.44
CA LYS A 46 -2.86 2.61 -12.73
C LYS A 46 -1.97 2.08 -13.85
N ARG A 47 -0.67 2.41 -13.81
CA ARG A 47 0.28 1.99 -14.83
C ARG A 47 0.66 0.52 -14.72
N THR A 48 0.81 -0.01 -13.50
CA THR A 48 1.32 -1.36 -13.28
C THR A 48 0.25 -2.39 -13.00
N SER A 49 -0.96 -1.98 -12.60
CA SER A 49 -2.03 -2.89 -12.17
C SER A 49 -1.51 -4.00 -11.25
N PRO A 50 -0.94 -3.65 -10.09
CA PRO A 50 -0.33 -4.65 -9.21
C PRO A 50 -1.36 -5.56 -8.58
N ASP A 51 -0.90 -6.69 -8.07
CA ASP A 51 -1.75 -7.60 -7.30
C ASP A 51 -2.02 -7.05 -5.89
N LEU A 52 -1.00 -6.44 -5.27
CA LEU A 52 -1.09 -5.90 -3.91
C LEU A 52 -0.54 -4.48 -3.87
N VAL A 53 -1.16 -3.65 -3.03
CA VAL A 53 -0.66 -2.31 -2.70
C VAL A 53 -0.55 -2.22 -1.18
N PHE A 54 0.65 -1.91 -0.68
CA PHE A 54 0.86 -1.56 0.73
C PHE A 54 0.88 -0.04 0.82
N LEU A 55 -0.07 0.53 1.55
CA LEU A 55 -0.33 1.96 1.53
C LEU A 55 -0.37 2.52 2.96
N ASP A 56 0.47 3.53 3.22
CA ASP A 56 0.33 4.35 4.42
C ASP A 56 -0.84 5.32 4.23
N ILE A 57 -1.66 5.47 5.26
CA ILE A 57 -2.83 6.33 5.21
C ILE A 57 -2.43 7.81 5.25
N GLU A 58 -1.45 8.18 6.07
CA GLU A 58 -1.05 9.59 6.22
C GLU A 58 0.06 9.94 5.25
N MET A 59 -0.30 10.66 4.19
CA MET A 59 0.60 11.06 3.13
C MET A 59 0.71 12.58 3.09
N PRO A 60 1.85 13.15 2.60
CA PRO A 60 2.04 14.60 2.61
C PRO A 60 1.05 15.36 1.72
N ASP A 61 0.53 14.72 0.67
CA ASP A 61 -0.39 15.35 -0.28
C ASP A 61 -1.84 14.88 -0.10
N GLY A 62 -2.15 14.21 1.02
CA GLY A 62 -3.53 13.83 1.32
C GLY A 62 -3.63 12.61 2.21
N ASN A 63 -4.85 12.18 2.44
CA ASN A 63 -5.15 10.98 3.21
C ASN A 63 -5.17 9.79 2.26
N GLY A 64 -4.41 8.73 2.59
CA GLY A 64 -4.33 7.52 1.75
C GLY A 64 -5.67 6.86 1.49
N MET A 65 -6.68 7.07 2.38
CA MET A 65 -8.03 6.54 2.14
C MET A 65 -8.67 7.12 0.87
N GLU A 66 -8.18 8.23 0.35
CA GLU A 66 -8.66 8.81 -0.92
C GLU A 66 -8.39 7.91 -2.12
N ILE A 67 -7.50 6.90 -1.95
CA ILE A 67 -7.22 5.94 -3.02
C ILE A 67 -8.50 5.20 -3.44
N PHE A 68 -9.46 5.04 -2.53
CA PHE A 68 -10.72 4.33 -2.81
C PHE A 68 -11.69 5.16 -3.66
N ASP A 69 -11.38 6.44 -3.90
CA ASP A 69 -12.14 7.27 -4.84
C ASP A 69 -11.78 6.99 -6.30
N HIS A 70 -10.72 6.23 -6.54
CA HIS A 70 -10.24 5.86 -7.85
C HIS A 70 -10.63 4.44 -8.20
N GLN A 71 -10.79 4.17 -9.49
CA GLN A 71 -11.07 2.81 -9.96
C GLN A 71 -9.79 2.17 -10.46
N PHE A 72 -9.50 0.99 -9.92
CA PHE A 72 -8.37 0.18 -10.32
C PHE A 72 -8.85 -1.19 -10.80
N SER A 73 -7.91 -2.00 -11.32
CA SER A 73 -8.19 -3.39 -11.67
C SER A 73 -8.77 -4.14 -10.45
N GLN A 74 -9.77 -4.99 -10.68
CA GLN A 74 -10.38 -5.78 -9.62
C GLN A 74 -9.38 -6.73 -8.95
N LYS A 75 -8.30 -7.09 -9.62
CA LYS A 75 -7.27 -7.93 -9.03
C LYS A 75 -6.43 -7.21 -7.97
N THR A 76 -6.37 -5.89 -8.03
CA THR A 76 -5.54 -5.09 -7.10
C THR A 76 -6.18 -5.06 -5.72
N LYS A 77 -5.47 -5.58 -4.73
CA LYS A 77 -5.90 -5.59 -3.33
C LYS A 77 -5.05 -4.62 -2.53
N ILE A 78 -5.67 -3.93 -1.59
CA ILE A 78 -5.00 -2.89 -0.81
C ILE A 78 -4.84 -3.36 0.63
N VAL A 79 -3.61 -3.25 1.14
CA VAL A 79 -3.27 -3.47 2.54
C VAL A 79 -2.85 -2.12 3.11
N LEU A 80 -3.57 -1.64 4.12
CA LEU A 80 -3.24 -0.39 4.78
C LEU A 80 -2.18 -0.63 5.85
N VAL A 81 -1.15 0.23 5.88
CA VAL A 81 -0.06 0.16 6.86
C VAL A 81 0.06 1.54 7.49
N THR A 82 -0.26 1.66 8.79
CA THR A 82 -0.29 2.97 9.45
C THR A 82 0.06 2.85 10.92
N GLY A 83 0.51 3.97 11.52
CA GLY A 83 0.70 4.06 12.96
C GLY A 83 -0.56 4.38 13.76
N HIS A 84 -1.71 4.52 13.09
CA HIS A 84 -2.96 4.94 13.72
C HIS A 84 -4.04 3.88 13.56
N ASP A 85 -4.62 3.44 14.68
CA ASP A 85 -5.64 2.39 14.69
C ASP A 85 -7.07 2.92 14.44
N HIS A 86 -7.29 4.23 14.52
CA HIS A 86 -8.62 4.81 14.36
C HIS A 86 -9.18 4.71 12.94
N TYR A 87 -8.38 4.28 11.97
CA TYR A 87 -8.85 4.04 10.60
C TYR A 87 -9.40 2.63 10.39
N ALA A 88 -9.34 1.76 11.39
CA ALA A 88 -9.70 0.35 11.21
C ALA A 88 -11.15 0.15 10.76
N ILE A 89 -12.10 0.92 11.29
CA ILE A 89 -13.51 0.81 10.91
C ILE A 89 -13.70 1.22 9.45
N ASP A 90 -13.06 2.32 9.03
CA ASP A 90 -13.13 2.76 7.64
C ASP A 90 -12.51 1.73 6.70
N ALA A 91 -11.42 1.10 7.12
CA ALA A 91 -10.76 0.05 6.34
C ALA A 91 -11.70 -1.14 6.12
N ILE A 92 -12.41 -1.57 7.17
CA ILE A 92 -13.40 -2.64 7.07
C ILE A 92 -14.51 -2.27 6.09
N ASN A 93 -15.01 -1.04 6.17
CA ASN A 93 -16.07 -0.55 5.30
C ASN A 93 -15.62 -0.45 3.83
N LYS A 94 -14.32 -0.27 3.59
CA LYS A 94 -13.75 -0.22 2.23
C LYS A 94 -13.30 -1.59 1.73
N SER A 95 -13.50 -2.64 2.52
CA SER A 95 -13.17 -4.02 2.15
C SER A 95 -11.69 -4.19 1.76
N VAL A 96 -10.79 -3.58 2.53
CA VAL A 96 -9.34 -3.74 2.29
C VAL A 96 -8.91 -5.18 2.55
N ALA A 97 -7.86 -5.61 1.87
CA ALA A 97 -7.31 -6.96 2.02
C ALA A 97 -6.61 -7.15 3.37
N GLY A 98 -6.09 -6.08 3.96
CA GLY A 98 -5.41 -6.16 5.24
C GLY A 98 -5.21 -4.79 5.87
N TYR A 99 -4.92 -4.79 7.17
CA TYR A 99 -4.66 -3.58 7.94
C TYR A 99 -3.54 -3.89 8.93
N LEU A 100 -2.42 -3.19 8.80
CA LEU A 100 -1.25 -3.40 9.64
C LEU A 100 -0.92 -2.11 10.39
N LEU A 101 -0.63 -2.24 11.69
CA LEU A 101 -0.16 -1.12 12.50
C LEU A 101 1.37 -1.09 12.51
N LYS A 102 1.93 0.12 12.34
CA LYS A 102 3.37 0.32 12.50
C LYS A 102 3.76 0.27 13.99
N PRO A 103 4.95 -0.21 14.31
CA PRO A 103 5.96 -0.80 13.41
C PRO A 103 5.61 -2.23 13.01
N VAL A 104 5.93 -2.57 11.80
CA VAL A 104 5.67 -3.91 11.26
C VAL A 104 6.90 -4.79 11.32
#